data_8ecddf4b4f8c1ef32b0aa182fc61f21e
#
_entry.id   8ecddf4b4f8c1ef32b0aa182fc61f21e
#
_cell.length_a   1.000
_cell.length_b   1.000
_cell.length_c   1.000
_cell.angle_alpha   90.00
_cell.angle_beta   90.00
_cell.angle_gamma   90.00
#
_symmetry.space_group_name_H-M   'P 1'
#
loop_
_entity.id
_entity.type
_entity.pdbx_description
1 polymer ?
#
loop_
_entity_poly.entity_id
_entity_poly.type
_entity_poly.pdbx_seq_one_letter_code
_entity_poly.pdbx_strand_id
1 'polypeptide(L)'
;MVNWVGKRMRRLGAIASMALTLAAVAPADAADALSRVLAMPKASLLVEEGGREAISRQPDRPMIPASTMKIVTALRAIQRWGLDHRFHTDFHLADDNWLWIKGLGDPYLVSEELDLVVATLKRQGLRSVAGVGTDDSLFAADVQIPGRSSSNNPYDAPVTALAVNFNTINVVRSREGVRSAEPQTPLTPLARQLAQPLASGTHRINLQERELAVRYAGELLAAKLSAAGIPVGGGLRTGRVPAGAARIYRHHGTRDLRAVIESMLEYSNNFIANDLFLLLGDDGDGQPLSTAKAQRAADAWARKTFGWRDHRIEDGAGLSPGNRLSARQLLDAVKAFAPYRELLPSQNGRVRAKTGTLSGVSTYAGFVQRNGGWEPFSLLINQPAPHALRLDVADELAGAPPGLR
;
A
#
# COMPACT_ATOMS: atom_id res chain seq x y z
N MET A 1 6.15 -0.07 79.67
CA MET A 1 7.24 0.41 80.54
C MET A 1 8.02 1.44 79.70
N VAL A 2 8.00 2.49 80.16
CA VAL A 2 8.54 3.64 80.80
C VAL A 2 8.38 4.89 79.96
N ASN A 3 7.57 5.79 80.51
CA ASN A 3 7.46 7.22 80.26
C ASN A 3 8.81 7.94 80.24
N TRP A 4 8.92 9.05 79.50
CA TRP A 4 9.32 10.31 80.11
C TRP A 4 8.80 11.56 79.39
N VAL A 5 8.32 12.47 80.27
CA VAL A 5 7.65 13.74 80.01
C VAL A 5 8.65 14.91 79.99
N GLY A 6 8.36 15.93 79.18
CA GLY A 6 8.54 17.33 79.55
C GLY A 6 9.65 18.12 78.91
N LYS A 7 9.38 19.18 78.23
CA LYS A 7 9.20 20.56 78.72
C LYS A 7 9.02 21.56 77.56
N ARG A 8 8.03 22.40 77.75
CA ARG A 8 7.79 23.61 76.94
C ARG A 8 8.92 24.62 77.08
N MET A 9 9.29 25.26 75.95
CA MET A 9 9.75 26.65 76.01
C MET A 9 9.27 27.41 74.76
N ARG A 10 8.43 28.43 75.05
CA ARG A 10 7.93 29.41 74.08
C ARG A 10 9.10 30.35 73.69
N ARG A 11 9.34 30.55 72.41
CA ARG A 11 9.97 31.78 71.92
C ARG A 11 9.14 32.29 70.73
N LEU A 12 8.57 33.48 70.89
CA LEU A 12 8.02 34.32 69.83
C LEU A 12 9.14 34.74 68.92
N GLY A 13 8.98 34.45 67.66
CA GLY A 13 9.85 34.96 66.59
C GLY A 13 8.95 35.39 65.41
N ALA A 14 9.07 36.65 65.04
CA ALA A 14 8.29 37.33 64.03
C ALA A 14 8.26 36.59 62.66
N ILE A 15 7.07 36.37 62.12
CA ILE A 15 6.88 35.85 60.77
C ILE A 15 6.91 37.05 59.83
N ALA A 16 8.04 37.18 59.12
CA ALA A 16 8.11 38.04 57.93
C ALA A 16 7.43 37.25 56.79
N SER A 17 6.22 37.66 56.41
CA SER A 17 5.52 37.16 55.23
C SER A 17 6.22 37.63 53.98
N MET A 18 7.05 36.78 53.38
CA MET A 18 7.58 36.96 52.05
C MET A 18 6.54 36.45 51.06
N ALA A 19 5.74 37.34 50.53
CA ALA A 19 4.82 37.04 49.43
C ALA A 19 5.64 36.64 48.20
N LEU A 20 5.76 35.33 47.94
CA LEU A 20 6.27 34.80 46.66
C LEU A 20 5.19 35.03 45.61
N THR A 21 5.31 36.07 44.83
CA THR A 21 4.56 36.22 43.59
C THR A 21 5.02 35.12 42.64
N LEU A 22 4.27 34.04 42.59
CA LEU A 22 4.33 33.11 41.44
C LEU A 22 3.85 33.96 40.23
N ALA A 23 4.77 34.46 39.45
CA ALA A 23 4.49 34.84 38.08
C ALA A 23 4.05 33.53 37.37
N ALA A 24 2.75 33.43 37.09
CA ALA A 24 2.23 32.43 36.20
C ALA A 24 2.91 32.67 34.85
N VAL A 25 3.93 31.85 34.53
CA VAL A 25 4.44 31.73 33.17
C VAL A 25 3.25 31.17 32.40
N ALA A 26 2.54 32.02 31.68
CA ALA A 26 1.58 31.58 30.68
C ALA A 26 2.28 30.53 29.81
N PRO A 27 1.65 29.37 29.53
CA PRO A 27 2.23 28.44 28.58
C PRO A 27 2.47 29.23 27.29
N ALA A 28 3.73 29.25 26.82
CA ALA A 28 4.05 29.79 25.50
C ALA A 28 3.03 29.19 24.54
N ASP A 29 2.26 30.04 23.87
CA ASP A 29 1.26 29.63 22.90
C ASP A 29 1.89 28.58 21.99
N ALA A 30 1.50 27.32 22.20
CA ALA A 30 1.90 26.25 21.30
C ALA A 30 1.27 26.60 19.97
N ALA A 31 2.07 27.14 19.03
CA ALA A 31 1.61 27.43 17.69
C ALA A 31 0.77 26.27 17.19
N ASP A 32 -0.41 26.53 16.66
CA ASP A 32 -1.29 25.52 16.10
C ASP A 32 -0.55 24.69 15.03
N ALA A 33 -1.05 23.52 14.69
CA ALA A 33 -0.36 22.62 13.78
C ALA A 33 -0.17 23.23 12.39
N LEU A 34 -1.15 24.01 11.95
CA LEU A 34 -1.11 24.75 10.68
C LEU A 34 0.00 25.79 10.68
N SER A 35 0.07 26.64 11.70
CA SER A 35 1.13 27.66 11.84
C SER A 35 2.53 27.03 11.88
N ARG A 36 2.68 25.90 12.57
CA ARG A 36 3.94 25.12 12.59
C ARG A 36 4.34 24.67 11.19
N VAL A 37 3.41 24.13 10.40
CA VAL A 37 3.68 23.70 9.02
C VAL A 37 4.01 24.88 8.13
N LEU A 38 3.30 26.00 8.25
CA LEU A 38 3.55 27.22 7.46
C LEU A 38 4.95 27.80 7.74
N ALA A 39 5.51 27.60 8.93
CA ALA A 39 6.87 28.01 9.29
C ALA A 39 7.96 27.02 8.78
N MET A 40 7.62 25.82 8.35
CA MET A 40 8.59 24.80 7.94
C MET A 40 9.24 25.13 6.59
N PRO A 41 10.59 25.14 6.46
CA PRO A 41 11.27 25.48 5.21
C PRO A 41 11.08 24.44 4.09
N LYS A 42 10.86 23.17 4.44
CA LYS A 42 10.64 22.06 3.50
C LYS A 42 9.22 21.50 3.59
N ALA A 43 8.22 22.40 3.76
CA ALA A 43 6.81 22.07 3.67
C ALA A 43 6.17 22.79 2.47
N SER A 44 5.21 22.12 1.87
CA SER A 44 4.34 22.62 0.82
C SER A 44 2.90 22.29 1.18
N LEU A 45 2.02 23.26 1.12
CA LEU A 45 0.61 23.11 1.45
C LEU A 45 -0.24 23.89 0.46
N LEU A 46 -1.31 23.29 -0.02
CA LEU A 46 -2.34 23.98 -0.79
C LEU A 46 -3.71 23.44 -0.34
N VAL A 47 -4.59 24.38 0.00
CA VAL A 47 -5.99 24.12 0.36
C VAL A 47 -6.85 25.02 -0.50
N GLU A 48 -7.83 24.45 -1.17
CA GLU A 48 -8.88 25.21 -1.83
C GLU A 48 -10.15 25.24 -0.97
N GLU A 49 -10.93 26.31 -1.12
CA GLU A 49 -12.26 26.47 -0.54
C GLU A 49 -13.16 27.17 -1.57
N GLY A 50 -14.28 26.54 -1.89
CA GLY A 50 -15.17 27.05 -2.94
C GLY A 50 -14.48 27.23 -4.30
N GLY A 51 -13.48 26.41 -4.61
CA GLY A 51 -12.71 26.44 -5.86
C GLY A 51 -11.63 27.53 -5.92
N ARG A 52 -11.31 28.20 -4.80
CA ARG A 52 -10.26 29.23 -4.69
C ARG A 52 -9.19 28.81 -3.70
N GLU A 53 -7.96 29.22 -3.94
CA GLU A 53 -6.86 28.99 -2.99
C GLU A 53 -7.15 29.75 -1.68
N ALA A 54 -7.38 28.99 -0.60
CA ALA A 54 -7.62 29.55 0.74
C ALA A 54 -6.33 29.60 1.56
N ILE A 55 -5.48 28.57 1.48
CA ILE A 55 -4.20 28.49 2.17
C ILE A 55 -3.17 27.98 1.17
N SER A 56 -2.05 28.70 1.05
CA SER A 56 -1.00 28.40 0.08
C SER A 56 0.39 28.60 0.68
N ARG A 57 1.22 27.56 0.61
CA ARG A 57 2.64 27.56 1.04
C ARG A 57 3.48 26.80 0.05
N GLN A 58 4.31 27.49 -0.74
CA GLN A 58 5.19 26.89 -1.75
C GLN A 58 4.48 25.83 -2.65
N PRO A 59 3.28 26.12 -3.19
CA PRO A 59 2.40 25.12 -3.81
C PRO A 59 3.00 24.48 -5.05
N ASP A 60 3.91 25.18 -5.74
CA ASP A 60 4.51 24.74 -7.01
C ASP A 60 5.89 24.07 -6.82
N ARG A 61 6.39 24.01 -5.59
CA ARG A 61 7.67 23.37 -5.29
C ARG A 61 7.60 21.85 -5.48
N PRO A 62 8.51 21.25 -6.30
CA PRO A 62 8.58 19.80 -6.43
C PRO A 62 9.01 19.12 -5.12
N MET A 63 8.18 18.22 -4.61
CA MET A 63 8.36 17.52 -3.34
C MET A 63 8.25 16.01 -3.55
N ILE A 64 8.74 15.22 -2.59
CA ILE A 64 8.52 13.77 -2.55
C ILE A 64 7.10 13.52 -2.03
N PRO A 65 6.21 12.89 -2.82
CA PRO A 65 4.82 12.68 -2.43
C PRO A 65 4.63 11.49 -1.49
N ALA A 66 5.58 10.57 -1.41
CA ALA A 66 5.42 9.29 -0.73
C ALA A 66 4.10 8.62 -1.15
N SER A 67 3.41 7.89 -0.25
CA SER A 67 2.21 7.11 -0.60
C SER A 67 0.97 7.93 -0.98
N THR A 68 1.02 9.28 -0.98
CA THR A 68 -0.03 10.07 -1.61
C THR A 68 -0.02 9.92 -3.15
N MET A 69 1.08 9.43 -3.74
CA MET A 69 1.16 9.00 -5.14
C MET A 69 0.07 7.99 -5.51
N LYS A 70 -0.38 7.16 -4.56
CA LYS A 70 -1.44 6.16 -4.79
C LYS A 70 -2.77 6.78 -5.23
N ILE A 71 -3.03 8.06 -4.92
CA ILE A 71 -4.20 8.78 -5.46
C ILE A 71 -4.07 8.92 -6.99
N VAL A 72 -2.88 9.28 -7.47
CA VAL A 72 -2.59 9.39 -8.91
C VAL A 72 -2.73 8.04 -9.60
N THR A 73 -2.19 6.98 -9.00
CA THR A 73 -2.28 5.60 -9.55
C THR A 73 -3.73 5.13 -9.58
N ALA A 74 -4.50 5.33 -8.50
CA ALA A 74 -5.91 4.99 -8.44
C ALA A 74 -6.72 5.73 -9.51
N LEU A 75 -6.53 7.05 -9.65
CA LEU A 75 -7.22 7.86 -10.65
C LEU A 75 -6.95 7.36 -12.07
N ARG A 76 -5.68 7.05 -12.39
CA ARG A 76 -5.29 6.50 -13.70
C ARG A 76 -5.96 5.15 -13.96
N ALA A 77 -5.98 4.27 -12.96
CA ALA A 77 -6.61 2.95 -13.06
C ALA A 77 -8.12 3.07 -13.31
N ILE A 78 -8.81 3.94 -12.57
CA ILE A 78 -10.24 4.20 -12.74
C ILE A 78 -10.54 4.75 -14.14
N GLN A 79 -9.73 5.71 -14.61
CA GLN A 79 -9.91 6.30 -15.96
C GLN A 79 -9.61 5.30 -17.08
N ARG A 80 -8.72 4.33 -16.85
CA ARG A 80 -8.36 3.31 -17.84
C ARG A 80 -9.40 2.20 -17.95
N TRP A 81 -9.93 1.71 -16.82
CA TRP A 81 -10.73 0.49 -16.78
C TRP A 81 -12.16 0.66 -16.23
N GLY A 82 -12.44 1.73 -15.46
CA GLY A 82 -13.68 1.86 -14.70
C GLY A 82 -13.65 1.02 -13.41
N LEU A 83 -14.52 1.36 -12.45
CA LEU A 83 -14.55 0.74 -11.12
C LEU A 83 -14.98 -0.72 -11.11
N ASP A 84 -15.78 -1.13 -12.10
CA ASP A 84 -16.33 -2.50 -12.19
C ASP A 84 -15.38 -3.49 -12.88
N HIS A 85 -14.20 -3.02 -13.29
CA HIS A 85 -13.20 -3.87 -13.93
C HIS A 85 -12.75 -4.98 -13.01
N ARG A 86 -12.63 -6.22 -13.56
CA ARG A 86 -12.10 -7.38 -12.85
C ARG A 86 -10.84 -7.88 -13.54
N PHE A 87 -9.79 -8.03 -12.75
CA PHE A 87 -8.57 -8.66 -13.22
C PHE A 87 -8.78 -10.15 -13.44
N HIS A 88 -7.93 -10.79 -14.18
CA HIS A 88 -8.08 -12.22 -14.49
C HIS A 88 -6.75 -12.94 -14.56
N THR A 89 -6.84 -14.26 -14.34
CA THR A 89 -5.73 -15.20 -14.44
C THR A 89 -6.15 -16.35 -15.36
N ASP A 90 -5.32 -16.73 -16.31
CA ASP A 90 -5.62 -17.80 -17.26
C ASP A 90 -5.01 -19.15 -16.84
N PHE A 91 -5.76 -20.21 -17.09
CA PHE A 91 -5.36 -21.59 -16.85
C PHE A 91 -5.38 -22.36 -18.17
N HIS A 92 -4.24 -22.98 -18.50
CA HIS A 92 -4.07 -23.72 -19.74
C HIS A 92 -3.69 -25.15 -19.44
N LEU A 93 -4.18 -26.08 -20.24
CA LEU A 93 -3.78 -27.48 -20.20
C LEU A 93 -2.98 -27.81 -21.46
N ALA A 94 -1.75 -28.25 -21.29
CA ALA A 94 -0.91 -28.69 -22.38
C ALA A 94 -1.16 -30.17 -22.71
N ASP A 95 -0.76 -30.62 -23.91
CA ASP A 95 -0.96 -32.01 -24.39
C ASP A 95 -0.30 -33.03 -23.51
N ASP A 96 0.79 -32.70 -22.81
CA ASP A 96 1.48 -33.53 -21.83
C ASP A 96 0.81 -33.53 -20.44
N ASN A 97 -0.41 -33.04 -20.37
CA ASN A 97 -1.24 -32.92 -19.15
C ASN A 97 -0.64 -32.01 -18.05
N TRP A 98 0.19 -31.04 -18.43
CA TRP A 98 0.65 -29.98 -17.52
C TRP A 98 -0.37 -28.86 -17.44
N LEU A 99 -0.77 -28.51 -16.21
CA LEU A 99 -1.63 -27.36 -15.96
C LEU A 99 -0.77 -26.11 -15.78
N TRP A 100 -0.94 -25.17 -16.68
CA TRP A 100 -0.25 -23.89 -16.64
C TRP A 100 -1.15 -22.81 -16.04
N ILE A 101 -0.62 -22.06 -15.05
CA ILE A 101 -1.20 -20.82 -14.56
C ILE A 101 -0.44 -19.65 -15.19
N LYS A 102 -1.15 -18.81 -15.93
CA LYS A 102 -0.60 -17.60 -16.56
C LYS A 102 -1.06 -16.37 -15.80
N GLY A 103 -0.09 -15.68 -15.18
CA GLY A 103 -0.30 -14.41 -14.53
C GLY A 103 -0.52 -13.29 -15.53
N LEU A 104 -1.56 -12.50 -15.31
CA LEU A 104 -1.93 -11.35 -16.14
C LEU A 104 -2.02 -10.07 -15.30
N GLY A 105 -1.31 -10.05 -14.15
CA GLY A 105 -1.29 -8.91 -13.24
C GLY A 105 -2.60 -8.79 -12.45
N ASP A 106 -3.13 -9.90 -11.93
CA ASP A 106 -4.21 -9.81 -10.95
C ASP A 106 -3.61 -9.43 -9.59
N PRO A 107 -3.82 -8.18 -9.11
CA PRO A 107 -3.19 -7.70 -7.89
C PRO A 107 -3.82 -8.30 -6.63
N TYR A 108 -4.87 -9.14 -6.78
CA TYR A 108 -5.61 -9.70 -5.66
C TYR A 108 -5.82 -11.22 -5.76
N LEU A 109 -4.98 -11.93 -6.52
CA LEU A 109 -4.99 -13.38 -6.56
C LEU A 109 -4.48 -13.93 -5.22
N VAL A 110 -5.40 -14.29 -4.33
CA VAL A 110 -5.12 -14.83 -3.00
C VAL A 110 -5.50 -16.31 -2.92
N SER A 111 -5.16 -16.96 -1.80
CA SER A 111 -5.43 -18.39 -1.59
C SER A 111 -6.90 -18.76 -1.82
N GLU A 112 -7.83 -17.92 -1.41
CA GLU A 112 -9.27 -18.11 -1.55
C GLU A 112 -9.72 -18.08 -3.02
N GLU A 113 -9.09 -17.22 -3.84
CA GLU A 113 -9.34 -17.20 -5.29
C GLU A 113 -8.89 -18.51 -5.94
N LEU A 114 -7.73 -19.06 -5.50
CA LEU A 114 -7.27 -20.36 -5.98
C LEU A 114 -8.20 -21.51 -5.56
N ASP A 115 -8.90 -21.42 -4.42
CA ASP A 115 -9.92 -22.42 -4.03
C ASP A 115 -11.09 -22.40 -5.03
N LEU A 116 -11.54 -21.23 -5.44
CA LEU A 116 -12.59 -21.09 -6.45
C LEU A 116 -12.16 -21.64 -7.81
N VAL A 117 -10.90 -21.35 -8.20
CA VAL A 117 -10.28 -21.90 -9.42
C VAL A 117 -10.30 -23.44 -9.38
N VAL A 118 -9.74 -24.04 -8.34
CA VAL A 118 -9.63 -25.49 -8.21
C VAL A 118 -11.01 -26.16 -8.19
N ALA A 119 -11.97 -25.58 -7.46
CA ALA A 119 -13.35 -26.07 -7.45
C ALA A 119 -13.98 -26.02 -8.85
N THR A 120 -13.70 -24.97 -9.63
CA THR A 120 -14.23 -24.83 -11.00
C THR A 120 -13.57 -25.84 -11.95
N LEU A 121 -12.25 -25.96 -11.93
CA LEU A 121 -11.52 -26.93 -12.75
C LEU A 121 -11.99 -28.37 -12.48
N LYS A 122 -12.23 -28.72 -11.19
CA LYS A 122 -12.77 -30.02 -10.80
C LYS A 122 -14.17 -30.25 -11.37
N ARG A 123 -15.06 -29.27 -11.30
CA ARG A 123 -16.42 -29.34 -11.89
C ARG A 123 -16.37 -29.48 -13.41
N GLN A 124 -15.42 -28.83 -14.07
CA GLN A 124 -15.20 -28.95 -15.52
C GLN A 124 -14.57 -30.29 -15.94
N GLY A 125 -14.26 -31.16 -15.00
CA GLY A 125 -13.82 -32.51 -15.29
C GLY A 125 -12.30 -32.69 -15.20
N LEU A 126 -11.52 -31.77 -14.68
CA LEU A 126 -10.09 -31.99 -14.43
C LEU A 126 -9.93 -33.06 -13.35
N ARG A 127 -9.28 -34.20 -13.68
CA ARG A 127 -9.15 -35.35 -12.79
C ARG A 127 -7.74 -35.51 -12.24
N SER A 128 -6.73 -35.17 -13.01
CA SER A 128 -5.31 -35.22 -12.61
C SER A 128 -4.50 -34.28 -13.51
N VAL A 129 -3.31 -33.91 -13.07
CA VAL A 129 -2.32 -33.22 -13.89
C VAL A 129 -0.94 -33.84 -13.71
N ALA A 130 -0.11 -33.84 -14.76
CA ALA A 130 1.27 -34.30 -14.71
C ALA A 130 2.16 -33.39 -13.85
N GLY A 131 1.84 -32.11 -13.77
CA GLY A 131 2.52 -31.10 -12.97
C GLY A 131 1.91 -29.72 -13.17
N VAL A 132 2.50 -28.71 -12.53
CA VAL A 132 2.08 -27.32 -12.62
C VAL A 132 3.13 -26.48 -13.32
N GLY A 133 2.74 -25.76 -14.38
CA GLY A 133 3.54 -24.75 -15.06
C GLY A 133 3.15 -23.35 -14.62
N THR A 134 4.11 -22.44 -14.55
CA THR A 134 3.90 -21.03 -14.19
C THR A 134 4.41 -20.12 -15.29
N ASP A 135 3.57 -19.19 -15.74
CA ASP A 135 3.90 -18.17 -16.74
C ASP A 135 3.73 -16.78 -16.15
N ASP A 136 4.85 -16.07 -15.99
CA ASP A 136 4.95 -14.72 -15.44
C ASP A 136 5.44 -13.73 -16.53
N SER A 137 5.31 -14.10 -17.80
CA SER A 137 5.94 -13.40 -18.92
C SER A 137 5.25 -12.10 -19.35
N LEU A 138 4.13 -11.71 -18.73
CA LEU A 138 3.50 -10.43 -18.99
C LEU A 138 4.41 -9.27 -18.53
N PHE A 139 5.10 -9.41 -17.40
CA PHE A 139 6.09 -8.44 -16.97
C PHE A 139 7.48 -8.83 -17.45
N ALA A 140 8.27 -7.85 -17.86
CA ALA A 140 9.66 -8.06 -18.26
C ALA A 140 10.48 -8.70 -17.13
N ALA A 141 11.46 -9.52 -17.48
CA ALA A 141 12.23 -10.26 -16.48
C ALA A 141 13.04 -9.36 -15.53
N ASP A 142 13.40 -8.17 -16.00
CA ASP A 142 14.21 -7.17 -15.33
C ASP A 142 13.38 -6.10 -14.61
N VAL A 143 12.07 -6.32 -14.40
CA VAL A 143 11.22 -5.38 -13.67
C VAL A 143 11.76 -5.18 -12.26
N GLN A 144 12.10 -3.94 -11.98
CA GLN A 144 12.46 -3.47 -10.64
C GLN A 144 11.69 -2.21 -10.31
N ILE A 145 11.14 -2.14 -9.11
CA ILE A 145 10.44 -0.96 -8.62
C ILE A 145 11.45 -0.04 -7.93
N PRO A 146 11.63 1.19 -8.42
CA PRO A 146 12.52 2.17 -7.79
C PRO A 146 12.14 2.41 -6.33
N GLY A 147 13.17 2.46 -5.46
CA GLY A 147 12.97 2.66 -4.02
C GLY A 147 12.63 1.39 -3.23
N ARG A 148 12.38 0.26 -3.89
CA ARG A 148 12.23 -1.05 -3.24
C ARG A 148 13.58 -1.47 -2.64
N SER A 149 13.58 -1.95 -1.40
CA SER A 149 14.74 -2.56 -0.75
C SER A 149 14.62 -4.08 -0.68
N SER A 150 15.73 -4.74 -0.31
CA SER A 150 15.76 -6.20 -0.08
C SER A 150 15.36 -6.57 1.36
N SER A 151 14.50 -5.78 1.99
CA SER A 151 14.06 -6.06 3.35
C SER A 151 12.96 -7.13 3.40
N ASN A 152 12.77 -7.74 4.57
CA ASN A 152 11.65 -8.67 4.80
C ASN A 152 10.31 -7.94 5.07
N ASN A 153 10.27 -6.62 4.92
CA ASN A 153 9.04 -5.87 5.08
C ASN A 153 8.08 -6.15 3.91
N PRO A 154 6.78 -6.28 4.18
CA PRO A 154 5.79 -6.60 3.15
C PRO A 154 5.70 -5.56 2.03
N TYR A 155 6.05 -4.30 2.32
CA TYR A 155 6.03 -3.23 1.32
C TYR A 155 7.21 -3.31 0.33
N ASP A 156 8.18 -4.19 0.56
CA ASP A 156 9.31 -4.51 -0.33
C ASP A 156 9.09 -5.82 -1.11
N ALA A 157 7.89 -6.40 -1.13
CA ALA A 157 7.59 -7.58 -1.93
C ALA A 157 7.82 -7.32 -3.43
N PRO A 158 8.37 -8.28 -4.19
CA PRO A 158 8.54 -8.12 -5.63
C PRO A 158 7.19 -8.05 -6.31
N VAL A 159 7.10 -7.28 -7.38
CA VAL A 159 5.90 -7.23 -8.22
C VAL A 159 6.12 -8.17 -9.41
N THR A 160 5.23 -9.14 -9.56
CA THR A 160 5.26 -10.16 -10.61
C THR A 160 3.89 -10.25 -11.26
N ALA A 161 3.82 -10.59 -12.55
CA ALA A 161 2.54 -10.73 -13.24
C ALA A 161 1.73 -11.94 -12.72
N LEU A 162 2.44 -12.96 -12.21
CA LEU A 162 1.87 -14.05 -11.45
C LEU A 162 2.27 -13.91 -9.98
N ALA A 163 1.39 -13.34 -9.19
CA ALA A 163 1.59 -13.19 -7.75
C ALA A 163 0.44 -13.84 -6.98
N VAL A 164 0.76 -14.51 -5.89
CA VAL A 164 -0.25 -15.03 -4.96
C VAL A 164 0.03 -14.49 -3.56
N ASN A 165 -1.03 -14.08 -2.84
CA ASN A 165 -0.92 -13.52 -1.49
C ASN A 165 0.09 -12.36 -1.40
N PHE A 166 0.10 -11.49 -2.43
CA PHE A 166 1.00 -10.32 -2.52
C PHE A 166 2.49 -10.69 -2.42
N ASN A 167 2.86 -11.89 -2.90
CA ASN A 167 4.23 -12.44 -2.82
C ASN A 167 4.80 -12.48 -1.40
N THR A 168 3.94 -12.79 -0.43
CA THR A 168 4.30 -13.00 0.97
C THR A 168 3.72 -14.31 1.51
N ILE A 169 4.38 -14.88 2.51
CA ILE A 169 3.98 -16.12 3.17
C ILE A 169 3.86 -15.87 4.67
N ASN A 170 2.77 -16.32 5.28
CA ASN A 170 2.58 -16.24 6.72
C ASN A 170 2.72 -17.65 7.34
N VAL A 171 3.65 -17.81 8.29
CA VAL A 171 3.95 -19.08 8.95
C VAL A 171 4.04 -18.93 10.46
N VAL A 172 3.79 -20.03 11.15
CA VAL A 172 4.13 -20.20 12.57
C VAL A 172 5.24 -21.23 12.67
N ARG A 173 6.36 -20.84 13.28
CA ARG A 173 7.48 -21.71 13.63
C ARG A 173 7.39 -22.08 15.10
N SER A 174 7.41 -23.34 15.44
CA SER A 174 7.43 -23.86 16.80
C SER A 174 8.48 -24.97 16.95
N ARG A 175 8.61 -25.50 18.17
CA ARG A 175 9.46 -26.68 18.41
C ARG A 175 8.95 -27.93 17.67
N GLU A 176 7.67 -28.00 17.42
CA GLU A 176 7.00 -29.11 16.73
C GLU A 176 7.16 -29.03 15.20
N GLY A 177 7.60 -27.90 14.68
CA GLY A 177 7.80 -27.69 13.24
C GLY A 177 7.28 -26.35 12.73
N VAL A 178 6.99 -26.34 11.41
CA VAL A 178 6.44 -25.20 10.69
C VAL A 178 5.00 -25.51 10.26
N ARG A 179 4.09 -24.59 10.46
CA ARG A 179 2.74 -24.63 9.89
C ARG A 179 2.38 -23.29 9.24
N SER A 180 1.38 -23.31 8.37
CA SER A 180 0.80 -22.05 7.88
C SER A 180 0.18 -21.25 9.04
N ALA A 181 0.31 -19.94 9.02
CA ALA A 181 -0.40 -19.06 9.93
C ALA A 181 -1.84 -18.75 9.43
N GLU A 182 -2.16 -19.15 8.21
CA GLU A 182 -3.44 -18.90 7.55
C GLU A 182 -4.11 -20.26 7.24
N PRO A 183 -5.29 -20.52 7.84
CA PRO A 183 -5.97 -21.83 7.67
C PRO A 183 -6.29 -22.18 6.21
N GLN A 184 -6.61 -21.18 5.40
CA GLN A 184 -6.96 -21.33 3.97
C GLN A 184 -5.72 -21.52 3.07
N THR A 185 -4.51 -21.31 3.59
CA THR A 185 -3.27 -21.36 2.81
C THR A 185 -2.47 -22.61 3.20
N PRO A 186 -2.39 -23.66 2.36
CA PRO A 186 -1.57 -24.83 2.64
C PRO A 186 -0.09 -24.46 2.80
N LEU A 187 0.61 -25.15 3.69
CA LEU A 187 2.06 -25.00 3.83
C LEU A 187 2.77 -25.66 2.64
N THR A 188 3.37 -24.84 1.78
CA THR A 188 4.14 -25.30 0.62
C THR A 188 5.55 -25.76 1.00
N PRO A 189 6.24 -26.56 0.15
CA PRO A 189 7.66 -26.90 0.35
C PRO A 189 8.55 -25.66 0.50
N LEU A 190 8.36 -24.64 -0.35
CA LEU A 190 9.10 -23.37 -0.25
C LEU A 190 8.84 -22.65 1.07
N ALA A 191 7.58 -22.57 1.51
CA ALA A 191 7.23 -21.95 2.78
C ALA A 191 7.92 -22.65 3.96
N ARG A 192 7.96 -23.98 3.95
CA ARG A 192 8.67 -24.80 4.95
C ARG A 192 10.17 -24.52 4.90
N GLN A 193 10.77 -24.49 3.71
CA GLN A 193 12.19 -24.22 3.51
C GLN A 193 12.58 -22.83 4.07
N LEU A 194 11.84 -21.79 3.70
CA LEU A 194 12.13 -20.42 4.13
C LEU A 194 11.90 -20.19 5.64
N ALA A 195 10.99 -20.95 6.24
CA ALA A 195 10.70 -20.85 7.68
C ALA A 195 11.69 -21.61 8.57
N GLN A 196 12.48 -22.54 8.03
CA GLN A 196 13.43 -23.38 8.79
C GLN A 196 14.41 -22.56 9.66
N PRO A 197 15.08 -21.51 9.15
CA PRO A 197 16.06 -20.74 9.91
C PRO A 197 15.43 -19.74 10.89
N LEU A 198 14.11 -19.55 10.89
CA LEU A 198 13.44 -18.55 11.71
C LEU A 198 13.35 -19.01 13.17
N ALA A 199 13.36 -18.05 14.10
CA ALA A 199 13.07 -18.30 15.50
C ALA A 199 11.61 -18.78 15.70
N SER A 200 11.31 -19.36 16.86
CA SER A 200 9.92 -19.68 17.21
C SER A 200 9.06 -18.43 17.25
N GLY A 201 7.87 -18.48 16.67
CA GLY A 201 6.94 -17.36 16.57
C GLY A 201 6.15 -17.34 15.28
N THR A 202 5.33 -16.31 15.12
CA THR A 202 4.60 -16.03 13.86
C THR A 202 5.43 -15.10 13.01
N HIS A 203 5.61 -15.46 11.76
CA HIS A 203 6.45 -14.73 10.81
C HIS A 203 5.69 -14.48 9.51
N ARG A 204 5.87 -13.27 8.98
CA ARG A 204 5.57 -12.95 7.60
C ARG A 204 6.88 -12.94 6.83
N ILE A 205 6.97 -13.72 5.78
CA ILE A 205 8.14 -13.87 4.91
C ILE A 205 7.83 -13.13 3.60
N ASN A 206 8.67 -12.18 3.26
CA ASN A 206 8.67 -11.55 1.95
C ASN A 206 9.48 -12.45 0.99
N LEU A 207 8.92 -12.79 -0.17
CA LEU A 207 9.59 -13.66 -1.14
C LEU A 207 10.79 -13.00 -1.84
N GLN A 208 10.98 -11.72 -1.73
CA GLN A 208 12.11 -10.88 -2.19
C GLN A 208 12.51 -11.05 -3.66
N GLU A 209 12.57 -12.27 -4.17
CA GLU A 209 13.00 -12.65 -5.50
C GLU A 209 11.82 -13.10 -6.35
N ARG A 210 11.82 -12.72 -7.64
CA ARG A 210 10.79 -13.09 -8.61
C ARG A 210 10.64 -14.61 -8.74
N GLU A 211 11.75 -15.32 -8.81
CA GLU A 211 11.79 -16.76 -8.98
C GLU A 211 11.10 -17.48 -7.81
N LEU A 212 11.33 -16.99 -6.58
CA LEU A 212 10.67 -17.53 -5.39
C LEU A 212 9.17 -17.23 -5.39
N ALA A 213 8.78 -16.05 -5.83
CA ALA A 213 7.36 -15.66 -5.93
C ALA A 213 6.60 -16.53 -6.94
N VAL A 214 7.16 -16.73 -8.12
CA VAL A 214 6.57 -17.54 -9.20
C VAL A 214 6.53 -19.02 -8.79
N ARG A 215 7.60 -19.53 -8.17
CA ARG A 215 7.66 -20.87 -7.61
C ARG A 215 6.57 -21.07 -6.53
N TYR A 216 6.41 -20.11 -5.63
CA TYR A 216 5.38 -20.17 -4.58
C TYR A 216 3.98 -20.30 -5.17
N ALA A 217 3.67 -19.53 -6.20
CA ALA A 217 2.37 -19.60 -6.88
C ALA A 217 2.09 -21.01 -7.44
N GLY A 218 3.09 -21.62 -8.09
CA GLY A 218 2.99 -22.99 -8.61
C GLY A 218 2.82 -24.04 -7.51
N GLU A 219 3.64 -23.96 -6.45
CA GLU A 219 3.54 -24.89 -5.30
C GLU A 219 2.20 -24.77 -4.59
N LEU A 220 1.68 -23.54 -4.43
CA LEU A 220 0.39 -23.32 -3.77
C LEU A 220 -0.77 -23.87 -4.60
N LEU A 221 -0.76 -23.66 -5.92
CA LEU A 221 -1.75 -24.24 -6.82
C LEU A 221 -1.71 -25.77 -6.75
N ALA A 222 -0.51 -26.39 -6.82
CA ALA A 222 -0.34 -27.84 -6.72
C ALA A 222 -0.87 -28.40 -5.39
N ALA A 223 -0.59 -27.71 -4.28
CA ALA A 223 -1.08 -28.12 -2.96
C ALA A 223 -2.61 -28.05 -2.88
N LYS A 224 -3.23 -27.00 -3.44
CA LYS A 224 -4.70 -26.86 -3.47
C LYS A 224 -5.39 -27.87 -4.38
N LEU A 225 -4.81 -28.17 -5.55
CA LEU A 225 -5.29 -29.25 -6.42
C LEU A 225 -5.27 -30.59 -5.67
N SER A 226 -4.15 -30.93 -5.03
CA SER A 226 -4.01 -32.15 -4.26
C SER A 226 -5.01 -32.22 -3.09
N ALA A 227 -5.18 -31.14 -2.35
CA ALA A 227 -6.15 -31.05 -1.25
C ALA A 227 -7.60 -31.23 -1.73
N ALA A 228 -7.92 -30.81 -2.97
CA ALA A 228 -9.21 -31.01 -3.60
C ALA A 228 -9.40 -32.42 -4.20
N GLY A 229 -8.41 -33.31 -4.08
CA GLY A 229 -8.46 -34.67 -4.64
C GLY A 229 -8.17 -34.72 -6.15
N ILE A 230 -7.43 -33.75 -6.69
CA ILE A 230 -6.89 -33.75 -8.05
C ILE A 230 -5.40 -34.08 -7.93
N PRO A 231 -4.96 -35.32 -8.23
CA PRO A 231 -3.56 -35.69 -8.15
C PRO A 231 -2.68 -34.85 -9.05
N VAL A 232 -1.54 -34.44 -8.50
CA VAL A 232 -0.46 -33.76 -9.22
C VAL A 232 0.73 -34.68 -9.29
N GLY A 233 1.15 -35.07 -10.48
CA GLY A 233 2.21 -36.10 -10.70
C GLY A 233 3.58 -35.67 -10.20
N GLY A 234 3.83 -34.38 -10.08
CA GLY A 234 5.02 -33.83 -9.47
C GLY A 234 5.79 -32.89 -10.40
N GLY A 235 6.55 -31.99 -9.76
CA GLY A 235 7.39 -31.03 -10.42
C GLY A 235 6.68 -29.72 -10.76
N LEU A 236 7.53 -28.69 -10.90
CA LEU A 236 7.13 -27.39 -11.38
C LEU A 236 7.91 -27.05 -12.65
N ARG A 237 7.28 -26.37 -13.58
CA ARG A 237 7.91 -25.73 -14.73
C ARG A 237 7.69 -24.24 -14.67
N THR A 238 8.67 -23.44 -15.05
CA THR A 238 8.53 -21.99 -15.17
C THR A 238 8.90 -21.57 -16.58
N GLY A 239 8.09 -20.73 -17.18
CA GLY A 239 8.31 -20.28 -18.55
C GLY A 239 7.02 -19.75 -19.17
N ARG A 240 7.01 -19.60 -20.50
CA ARG A 240 5.78 -19.24 -21.21
C ARG A 240 4.90 -20.48 -21.38
N VAL A 241 3.58 -20.26 -21.32
CA VAL A 241 2.60 -21.30 -21.69
C VAL A 241 2.97 -21.83 -23.09
N PRO A 242 3.08 -23.18 -23.27
CA PRO A 242 3.35 -23.77 -24.58
C PRO A 242 2.35 -23.32 -25.65
N ALA A 243 2.80 -23.12 -26.87
CA ALA A 243 1.99 -22.58 -27.96
C ALA A 243 0.73 -23.41 -28.29
N GLY A 244 0.74 -24.72 -28.04
CA GLY A 244 -0.42 -25.61 -28.26
C GLY A 244 -1.33 -25.79 -27.05
N ALA A 245 -0.98 -25.24 -25.88
CA ALA A 245 -1.76 -25.46 -24.66
C ALA A 245 -3.12 -24.75 -24.73
N ALA A 246 -4.20 -25.51 -24.58
CA ALA A 246 -5.56 -24.98 -24.60
C ALA A 246 -5.87 -24.20 -23.33
N ARG A 247 -6.39 -22.98 -23.46
CA ARG A 247 -6.95 -22.29 -22.28
C ARG A 247 -8.25 -22.97 -21.86
N ILE A 248 -8.21 -23.66 -20.73
CA ILE A 248 -9.36 -24.41 -20.19
C ILE A 248 -10.21 -23.58 -19.24
N TYR A 249 -9.64 -22.52 -18.63
CA TYR A 249 -10.36 -21.65 -17.75
C TYR A 249 -9.73 -20.25 -17.70
N ARG A 250 -10.57 -19.22 -17.63
CA ARG A 250 -10.21 -17.86 -17.26
C ARG A 250 -10.90 -17.53 -15.94
N HIS A 251 -10.13 -17.32 -14.91
CA HIS A 251 -10.61 -16.88 -13.61
C HIS A 251 -10.70 -15.37 -13.60
N HIS A 252 -11.89 -14.82 -13.40
CA HIS A 252 -12.07 -13.41 -13.09
C HIS A 252 -12.09 -13.28 -11.57
N GLY A 253 -11.18 -12.48 -11.01
CA GLY A 253 -11.09 -12.21 -9.59
C GLY A 253 -12.44 -11.78 -9.01
N THR A 254 -12.73 -12.19 -7.78
CA THR A 254 -14.00 -11.83 -7.11
C THR A 254 -14.08 -10.36 -6.76
N ARG A 255 -12.93 -9.68 -6.67
CA ARG A 255 -12.82 -8.25 -6.38
C ARG A 255 -12.76 -7.45 -7.68
N ASP A 256 -13.61 -6.43 -7.77
CA ASP A 256 -13.53 -5.42 -8.81
C ASP A 256 -12.46 -4.35 -8.48
N LEU A 257 -12.19 -3.46 -9.42
CA LEU A 257 -11.21 -2.39 -9.25
C LEU A 257 -11.56 -1.46 -8.07
N ARG A 258 -12.84 -1.27 -7.77
CA ARG A 258 -13.28 -0.53 -6.58
C ARG A 258 -12.70 -1.13 -5.31
N ALA A 259 -12.93 -2.41 -5.08
CA ALA A 259 -12.46 -3.12 -3.89
C ALA A 259 -10.91 -3.20 -3.85
N VAL A 260 -10.26 -3.33 -5.00
CA VAL A 260 -8.79 -3.30 -5.12
C VAL A 260 -8.23 -1.94 -4.72
N ILE A 261 -8.83 -0.83 -5.19
CA ILE A 261 -8.39 0.54 -4.85
C ILE A 261 -8.66 0.84 -3.37
N GLU A 262 -9.82 0.48 -2.84
CA GLU A 262 -10.13 0.63 -1.41
C GLU A 262 -9.06 -0.05 -0.56
N SER A 263 -8.75 -1.31 -0.85
CA SER A 263 -7.70 -2.04 -0.15
C SER A 263 -6.31 -1.39 -0.31
N MET A 264 -5.97 -0.93 -1.52
CA MET A 264 -4.70 -0.25 -1.79
C MET A 264 -4.56 1.03 -0.97
N LEU A 265 -5.61 1.84 -0.88
CA LEU A 265 -5.59 3.13 -0.18
C LEU A 265 -5.66 2.95 1.33
N GLU A 266 -6.51 2.06 1.84
CA GLU A 266 -6.68 1.79 3.27
C GLU A 266 -5.40 1.24 3.90
N TYR A 267 -4.86 0.16 3.34
CA TYR A 267 -3.66 -0.49 3.87
C TYR A 267 -2.36 0.08 3.31
N SER A 268 -2.45 1.11 2.47
CA SER A 268 -1.28 1.69 1.77
C SER A 268 -0.45 0.64 1.03
N ASN A 269 -1.10 -0.35 0.40
CA ASN A 269 -0.46 -1.51 -0.19
C ASN A 269 0.40 -1.11 -1.41
N ASN A 270 1.72 -1.30 -1.30
CA ASN A 270 2.67 -0.95 -2.36
C ASN A 270 2.64 -1.96 -3.51
N PHE A 271 2.41 -3.25 -3.21
CA PHE A 271 2.33 -4.29 -4.22
C PHE A 271 1.20 -3.97 -5.21
N ILE A 272 -0.03 -3.76 -4.71
CA ILE A 272 -1.19 -3.40 -5.56
C ILE A 272 -0.90 -2.15 -6.38
N ALA A 273 -0.36 -1.10 -5.75
CA ALA A 273 -0.11 0.17 -6.43
C ALA A 273 0.91 0.03 -7.58
N ASN A 274 1.96 -0.75 -7.38
CA ASN A 274 2.99 -0.94 -8.39
C ASN A 274 2.59 -1.95 -9.46
N ASP A 275 1.76 -2.94 -9.11
CA ASP A 275 1.16 -3.84 -10.09
C ASP A 275 0.24 -3.08 -11.05
N LEU A 276 -0.70 -2.28 -10.52
CA LEU A 276 -1.53 -1.38 -11.33
C LEU A 276 -0.69 -0.42 -12.17
N PHE A 277 0.39 0.13 -11.62
CA PHE A 277 1.28 1.04 -12.33
C PHE A 277 1.93 0.37 -13.53
N LEU A 278 2.42 -0.88 -13.39
CA LEU A 278 2.99 -1.66 -14.49
C LEU A 278 1.95 -1.97 -15.56
N LEU A 279 0.75 -2.43 -15.17
CA LEU A 279 -0.35 -2.71 -16.09
C LEU A 279 -0.79 -1.47 -16.88
N LEU A 280 -0.75 -0.29 -16.26
CA LEU A 280 -1.03 0.99 -16.91
C LEU A 280 0.06 1.42 -17.92
N GLY A 281 1.15 0.68 -17.99
CA GLY A 281 2.19 0.83 -19.00
C GLY A 281 1.93 0.10 -20.31
N ASP A 282 0.81 -0.63 -20.41
CA ASP A 282 0.44 -1.35 -21.64
C ASP A 282 0.06 -0.37 -22.73
N ASP A 283 0.88 -0.33 -23.78
CA ASP A 283 0.70 0.47 -25.00
C ASP A 283 0.20 -0.36 -26.19
N GLY A 284 -0.07 -1.66 -25.98
CA GLY A 284 -0.62 -2.57 -27.00
C GLY A 284 0.41 -3.09 -28.01
N ASP A 285 1.71 -2.90 -27.78
CA ASP A 285 2.77 -3.36 -28.70
C ASP A 285 3.08 -4.87 -28.58
N GLY A 286 2.41 -5.57 -27.66
CA GLY A 286 2.58 -7.01 -27.41
C GLY A 286 3.91 -7.38 -26.71
N GLN A 287 4.72 -6.40 -26.34
CA GLN A 287 5.97 -6.65 -25.61
C GLN A 287 5.71 -6.69 -24.08
N PRO A 288 6.54 -7.40 -23.31
CA PRO A 288 6.41 -7.43 -21.87
C PRO A 288 6.38 -6.02 -21.24
N LEU A 289 5.55 -5.87 -20.22
CA LEU A 289 5.43 -4.61 -19.49
C LEU A 289 6.66 -4.40 -18.62
N SER A 290 7.19 -3.19 -18.64
CA SER A 290 8.40 -2.81 -17.89
C SER A 290 8.18 -1.54 -17.09
N THR A 291 9.00 -1.31 -16.09
CA THR A 291 9.00 -0.05 -15.31
C THR A 291 9.16 1.16 -16.22
N ALA A 292 10.03 1.09 -17.24
CA ALA A 292 10.23 2.18 -18.18
C ALA A 292 8.98 2.48 -19.03
N LYS A 293 8.23 1.45 -19.49
CA LYS A 293 6.94 1.64 -20.17
C LYS A 293 5.93 2.34 -19.24
N ALA A 294 5.81 1.85 -18.02
CA ALA A 294 4.88 2.42 -17.04
C ALA A 294 5.19 3.88 -16.69
N GLN A 295 6.47 4.22 -16.56
CA GLN A 295 6.93 5.60 -16.31
C GLN A 295 6.60 6.52 -17.50
N ARG A 296 6.90 6.10 -18.75
CA ARG A 296 6.54 6.88 -19.95
C ARG A 296 5.03 7.09 -20.06
N ALA A 297 4.24 6.05 -19.82
CA ALA A 297 2.79 6.13 -19.86
C ALA A 297 2.24 7.05 -18.75
N ALA A 298 2.87 7.05 -17.56
CA ALA A 298 2.51 7.95 -16.46
C ALA A 298 2.81 9.41 -16.80
N ASP A 299 3.98 9.70 -17.32
CA ASP A 299 4.38 11.04 -17.77
C ASP A 299 3.44 11.57 -18.86
N ALA A 300 3.20 10.76 -19.90
CA ALA A 300 2.31 11.14 -20.99
C ALA A 300 0.88 11.43 -20.50
N TRP A 301 0.36 10.59 -19.60
CA TRP A 301 -0.94 10.79 -19.00
C TRP A 301 -1.01 12.09 -18.18
N ALA A 302 -0.03 12.35 -17.32
CA ALA A 302 0.03 13.53 -16.48
C ALA A 302 0.08 14.82 -17.31
N ARG A 303 0.89 14.85 -18.37
CA ARG A 303 0.95 15.96 -19.33
C ARG A 303 -0.37 16.15 -20.07
N LYS A 304 -0.96 15.08 -20.56
CA LYS A 304 -2.22 15.14 -21.33
C LYS A 304 -3.40 15.56 -20.47
N THR A 305 -3.51 15.04 -19.25
CA THR A 305 -4.69 15.21 -18.39
C THR A 305 -4.67 16.55 -17.66
N PHE A 306 -3.49 16.96 -17.17
CA PHE A 306 -3.35 18.12 -16.29
C PHE A 306 -2.39 19.20 -16.83
N GLY A 307 -1.69 18.94 -17.92
CA GLY A 307 -0.64 19.83 -18.42
C GLY A 307 0.58 19.90 -17.51
N TRP A 308 0.78 18.92 -16.65
CA TRP A 308 1.88 18.94 -15.68
C TRP A 308 3.23 19.04 -16.35
N ARG A 309 4.10 19.85 -15.75
CA ARG A 309 5.53 19.99 -16.05
C ARG A 309 6.30 19.81 -14.76
N ASP A 310 7.59 19.58 -14.83
CA ASP A 310 8.48 19.48 -13.66
C ASP A 310 8.03 18.44 -12.62
N HIS A 311 7.32 17.37 -13.08
CA HIS A 311 6.96 16.24 -12.29
C HIS A 311 7.84 15.03 -12.63
N ARG A 312 7.90 14.05 -11.71
CA ARG A 312 8.52 12.75 -11.94
C ARG A 312 7.71 11.67 -11.25
N ILE A 313 7.31 10.65 -12.01
CA ILE A 313 6.57 9.48 -11.51
C ILE A 313 7.40 8.25 -11.82
N GLU A 314 8.11 7.74 -10.82
CA GLU A 314 9.00 6.58 -10.97
C GLU A 314 8.33 5.26 -10.64
N ASP A 315 7.33 5.27 -9.75
CA ASP A 315 6.56 4.12 -9.32
C ASP A 315 5.13 4.51 -8.89
N GLY A 316 4.24 3.51 -8.81
CA GLY A 316 2.83 3.73 -8.50
C GLY A 316 2.51 3.91 -7.01
N ALA A 317 3.41 3.50 -6.14
CA ALA A 317 3.21 3.51 -4.69
C ALA A 317 3.74 4.78 -3.99
N GLY A 318 4.62 5.53 -4.69
CA GLY A 318 5.38 6.61 -4.09
C GLY A 318 6.52 6.11 -3.20
N LEU A 319 7.06 4.94 -3.51
CA LEU A 319 8.14 4.30 -2.75
C LEU A 319 9.50 4.94 -3.07
N SER A 320 9.71 5.30 -4.34
CA SER A 320 10.95 5.94 -4.76
C SER A 320 11.10 7.35 -4.17
N PRO A 321 12.24 7.66 -3.55
CA PRO A 321 12.57 9.03 -3.20
C PRO A 321 12.84 9.93 -4.42
N GLY A 322 12.89 9.36 -5.63
CA GLY A 322 12.99 10.10 -6.89
C GLY A 322 11.69 10.68 -7.40
N ASN A 323 10.53 10.21 -6.91
CA ASN A 323 9.23 10.81 -7.27
C ASN A 323 9.18 12.30 -6.92
N ARG A 324 8.59 13.12 -7.80
CA ARG A 324 8.39 14.55 -7.59
C ARG A 324 7.01 14.98 -8.05
N LEU A 325 6.25 15.56 -7.12
CA LEU A 325 5.01 16.30 -7.38
C LEU A 325 5.02 17.57 -6.54
N SER A 326 4.46 18.64 -7.07
CA SER A 326 4.14 19.82 -6.25
C SER A 326 2.81 19.59 -5.50
N ALA A 327 2.53 20.43 -4.48
CA ALA A 327 1.24 20.38 -3.80
C ALA A 327 0.11 20.70 -4.78
N ARG A 328 0.33 21.61 -5.74
CA ARG A 328 -0.64 21.95 -6.80
C ARG A 328 -0.92 20.74 -7.69
N GLN A 329 0.11 20.07 -8.18
CA GLN A 329 -0.06 18.85 -9.01
C GLN A 329 -0.80 17.75 -8.25
N LEU A 330 -0.45 17.52 -6.98
CA LEU A 330 -1.16 16.54 -6.17
C LEU A 330 -2.62 16.95 -5.93
N LEU A 331 -2.89 18.26 -5.73
CA LEU A 331 -4.24 18.78 -5.56
C LEU A 331 -5.09 18.64 -6.83
N ASP A 332 -4.50 18.80 -8.02
CA ASP A 332 -5.20 18.53 -9.29
C ASP A 332 -5.69 17.09 -9.35
N ALA A 333 -4.83 16.12 -8.96
CA ALA A 333 -5.22 14.71 -8.88
C ALA A 333 -6.30 14.47 -7.81
N VAL A 334 -6.20 15.10 -6.65
CA VAL A 334 -7.23 15.04 -5.60
C VAL A 334 -8.56 15.58 -6.11
N LYS A 335 -8.59 16.74 -6.76
CA LYS A 335 -9.81 17.32 -7.35
C LYS A 335 -10.45 16.39 -8.37
N ALA A 336 -9.66 15.81 -9.25
CA ALA A 336 -10.15 14.83 -10.22
C ALA A 336 -10.65 13.53 -9.55
N PHE A 337 -10.19 13.23 -8.34
CA PHE A 337 -10.61 12.08 -7.54
C PHE A 337 -11.90 12.36 -6.73
N ALA A 338 -12.46 13.58 -6.76
CA ALA A 338 -13.64 13.96 -5.97
C ALA A 338 -14.86 13.02 -6.14
N PRO A 339 -15.19 12.52 -7.34
CA PRO A 339 -16.29 11.54 -7.51
C PRO A 339 -16.04 10.21 -6.78
N TYR A 340 -14.80 9.92 -6.44
CA TYR A 340 -14.32 8.67 -5.83
C TYR A 340 -13.83 8.88 -4.40
N ARG A 341 -14.14 10.03 -3.80
CA ARG A 341 -13.67 10.43 -2.46
C ARG A 341 -13.91 9.36 -1.40
N GLU A 342 -15.01 8.62 -1.52
CA GLU A 342 -15.37 7.58 -0.55
C GLU A 342 -14.39 6.39 -0.52
N LEU A 343 -13.55 6.24 -1.55
CA LEU A 343 -12.48 5.22 -1.58
C LEU A 343 -11.26 5.62 -0.73
N LEU A 344 -11.16 6.90 -0.32
CA LEU A 344 -10.08 7.35 0.57
C LEU A 344 -10.37 6.95 2.02
N PRO A 345 -9.33 6.57 2.79
CA PRO A 345 -9.45 6.34 4.22
C PRO A 345 -10.10 7.53 4.95
N SER A 346 -10.95 7.23 5.92
CA SER A 346 -11.64 8.24 6.72
C SER A 346 -10.92 8.48 8.05
N GLN A 347 -10.74 9.76 8.40
CA GLN A 347 -10.33 10.18 9.74
C GLN A 347 -11.51 10.97 10.35
N ASN A 348 -12.02 10.50 11.48
CA ASN A 348 -13.06 11.16 12.30
C ASN A 348 -14.35 11.56 11.51
N GLY A 349 -14.60 10.91 10.36
CA GLY A 349 -15.73 11.26 9.48
C GLY A 349 -15.64 12.62 8.80
N ARG A 350 -14.63 13.45 9.12
CA ARG A 350 -14.45 14.81 8.62
C ARG A 350 -13.30 14.95 7.63
N VAL A 351 -12.45 13.94 7.54
CA VAL A 351 -11.31 13.91 6.60
C VAL A 351 -11.38 12.61 5.82
N ARG A 352 -11.24 12.71 4.51
CA ARG A 352 -11.10 11.59 3.57
C ARG A 352 -9.79 11.78 2.83
N ALA A 353 -8.72 11.10 3.22
CA ALA A 353 -7.40 11.41 2.69
C ALA A 353 -6.42 10.23 2.79
N LYS A 354 -5.40 10.27 1.95
CA LYS A 354 -4.30 9.32 1.94
C LYS A 354 -3.07 9.89 2.61
N THR A 355 -2.53 9.18 3.57
CA THR A 355 -1.23 9.48 4.20
C THR A 355 -0.08 8.96 3.35
N GLY A 356 1.08 9.63 3.43
CA GLY A 356 2.34 9.14 2.89
C GLY A 356 3.49 9.30 3.89
N THR A 357 4.39 8.33 3.95
CA THR A 357 5.54 8.34 4.86
C THR A 357 6.74 7.67 4.22
N LEU A 358 7.88 8.36 4.24
CA LEU A 358 9.22 7.82 4.02
C LEU A 358 10.15 8.42 5.09
N SER A 359 11.40 8.02 5.13
CA SER A 359 12.38 8.64 6.03
C SER A 359 12.48 10.14 5.74
N GLY A 360 12.19 10.98 6.72
CA GLY A 360 12.18 12.43 6.58
C GLY A 360 11.04 12.99 5.69
N VAL A 361 10.03 12.19 5.37
CA VAL A 361 8.88 12.62 4.55
C VAL A 361 7.58 12.27 5.25
N SER A 362 6.70 13.26 5.38
CA SER A 362 5.33 13.11 5.90
C SER A 362 4.37 13.87 4.99
N THR A 363 3.41 13.16 4.39
CA THR A 363 2.49 13.76 3.42
C THR A 363 1.05 13.37 3.73
N TYR A 364 0.09 14.21 3.33
CA TYR A 364 -1.33 13.95 3.49
C TYR A 364 -2.12 14.71 2.44
N ALA A 365 -2.98 14.04 1.70
CA ALA A 365 -3.75 14.67 0.63
C ALA A 365 -5.12 14.01 0.48
N GLY A 366 -6.12 14.82 0.17
CA GLY A 366 -7.50 14.38 0.06
C GLY A 366 -8.48 15.53 0.29
N PHE A 367 -9.48 15.27 1.11
CA PHE A 367 -10.58 16.20 1.36
C PHE A 367 -10.82 16.39 2.86
N VAL A 368 -11.14 17.61 3.24
CA VAL A 368 -11.62 17.96 4.59
C VAL A 368 -13.04 18.52 4.48
N GLN A 369 -13.86 18.24 5.49
CA GLN A 369 -15.20 18.79 5.58
C GLN A 369 -15.14 20.20 6.17
N ARG A 370 -15.53 21.23 5.39
CA ARG A 370 -15.58 22.63 5.79
C ARG A 370 -16.84 23.28 5.27
N ASN A 371 -17.45 24.19 6.04
CA ASN A 371 -18.58 25.01 5.61
C ASN A 371 -19.70 24.23 4.91
N GLY A 372 -19.95 22.98 5.33
CA GLY A 372 -20.97 22.11 4.77
C GLY A 372 -20.57 21.37 3.48
N GLY A 373 -19.33 21.57 2.98
CA GLY A 373 -18.78 20.93 1.78
C GLY A 373 -17.52 20.10 2.05
N TRP A 374 -17.05 19.40 1.03
CA TRP A 374 -15.76 18.70 1.02
C TRP A 374 -14.76 19.50 0.20
N GLU A 375 -13.75 20.05 0.86
CA GLU A 375 -12.74 20.90 0.25
C GLU A 375 -11.42 20.14 0.08
N PRO A 376 -10.75 20.25 -1.07
CA PRO A 376 -9.53 19.51 -1.35
C PRO A 376 -8.32 20.15 -0.68
N PHE A 377 -7.38 19.31 -0.22
CA PHE A 377 -6.09 19.75 0.32
C PHE A 377 -4.95 18.83 -0.08
N SER A 378 -3.74 19.36 -0.11
CA SER A 378 -2.49 18.62 -0.27
C SER A 378 -1.40 19.18 0.62
N LEU A 379 -0.83 18.35 1.48
CA LEU A 379 0.26 18.66 2.41
C LEU A 379 1.45 17.74 2.15
N LEU A 380 2.60 18.34 1.89
CA LEU A 380 3.87 17.64 1.65
C LEU A 380 4.95 18.22 2.58
N ILE A 381 5.48 17.43 3.51
CA ILE A 381 6.56 17.80 4.41
C ILE A 381 7.76 16.90 4.09
N ASN A 382 8.85 17.48 3.59
CA ASN A 382 10.08 16.76 3.25
C ASN A 382 11.22 17.13 4.22
N GLN A 383 10.92 17.03 5.49
CA GLN A 383 11.86 17.14 6.62
C GLN A 383 11.32 16.33 7.80
N PRO A 384 12.17 15.95 8.78
CA PRO A 384 11.69 15.28 9.99
C PRO A 384 10.56 16.06 10.66
N ALA A 385 9.45 15.38 10.92
CA ALA A 385 8.27 15.92 11.60
C ALA A 385 7.54 14.80 12.34
N PRO A 386 6.85 15.11 13.46
CA PRO A 386 5.98 14.15 14.12
C PRO A 386 4.89 13.64 13.15
N HIS A 387 4.61 12.34 13.16
CA HIS A 387 3.56 11.76 12.31
C HIS A 387 2.18 12.35 12.59
N ALA A 388 1.92 12.72 13.84
CA ALA A 388 0.67 13.35 14.26
C ALA A 388 0.43 14.70 13.57
N LEU A 389 1.49 15.48 13.31
CA LEU A 389 1.38 16.86 12.79
C LEU A 389 0.49 16.98 11.55
N ARG A 390 0.62 16.06 10.58
CA ARG A 390 -0.21 16.07 9.36
C ARG A 390 -1.70 15.81 9.65
N LEU A 391 -1.99 15.01 10.68
CA LEU A 391 -3.35 14.69 11.10
C LEU A 391 -3.95 15.88 11.86
N ASP A 392 -3.15 16.51 12.75
CA ASP A 392 -3.54 17.71 13.48
C ASP A 392 -3.88 18.87 12.52
N VAL A 393 -3.06 19.05 11.46
CA VAL A 393 -3.35 20.05 10.41
C VAL A 393 -4.69 19.75 9.74
N ALA A 394 -4.97 18.52 9.38
CA ALA A 394 -6.23 18.17 8.73
C ALA A 394 -7.44 18.37 9.66
N ASP A 395 -7.30 18.06 10.95
CA ASP A 395 -8.33 18.32 11.95
C ASP A 395 -8.59 19.82 12.13
N GLU A 396 -7.54 20.65 12.16
CA GLU A 396 -7.68 22.11 12.18
C GLU A 396 -8.34 22.64 10.90
N LEU A 397 -7.95 22.13 9.73
CA LEU A 397 -8.58 22.49 8.46
C LEU A 397 -10.07 22.10 8.44
N ALA A 398 -10.45 20.99 9.06
CA ALA A 398 -11.83 20.56 9.22
C ALA A 398 -12.59 21.33 10.32
N GLY A 399 -11.95 22.29 11.00
CA GLY A 399 -12.54 22.99 12.13
C GLY A 399 -12.84 22.12 13.34
N ALA A 400 -12.14 20.99 13.49
CA ALA A 400 -12.23 20.13 14.66
C ALA A 400 -11.35 20.68 15.81
N PRO A 401 -11.81 20.67 17.06
CA PRO A 401 -10.94 21.02 18.18
C PRO A 401 -9.75 20.02 18.27
N PRO A 402 -8.55 20.49 18.64
CA PRO A 402 -7.40 19.63 18.82
C PRO A 402 -7.71 18.53 19.86
N GLY A 403 -7.45 17.26 19.52
CA GLY A 403 -7.53 16.15 20.47
C GLY A 403 -8.73 15.21 20.36
N LEU A 404 -9.65 15.39 19.43
CA LEU A 404 -10.67 14.38 19.10
C LEU A 404 -10.08 13.33 18.12
N ARG A 405 -9.32 12.38 18.66
CA ARG A 405 -8.77 11.21 17.94
C ARG A 405 -9.45 9.93 18.37
#